data_9656d266d664e661c32ae1c6de3f92d8
#
_entry.id   9656d266d664e661c32ae1c6de3f92d8
#
_cell.length_a   1.000
_cell.length_b   1.000
_cell.length_c   1.000
_cell.angle_alpha   90.00
_cell.angle_beta   90.00
_cell.angle_gamma   90.00
#
_symmetry.space_group_name_H-M   'P 1'
#
loop_
_entity.id
_entity.type
_entity.pdbx_description
1 polymer ?
#
loop_
_entity_poly.entity_id
_entity_poly.type
_entity_poly.pdbx_seq_one_letter_code
_entity_poly.pdbx_strand_id
1 'polypeptide(L)'
;MFDKELLENFRKVYNSEHEDKIKDSDDVWSELKRKMHSKCKTGRVECIVAHLMNKPKAPQSWMVNPTEWLSSIDIENVEKQYMKLFKKYKFLGCNPIDFDLKSKSGKCLVNFLCSLKIKDLISQGFYQYGIVFNTDKHDGPGQHWFALYCDIRPELEYGRVTYFDSYANKPESEIKVLMSRWKTEIDSLNLFKKPLELSRNTTKHQFKDSECGMYSLYFHHCCLLEIPMDERIPDEVMNKFRQLLFKVN
;
A
#
# COMPACT_ATOMS: atom_id res chain seq x y z
N MET A 1 -7.41 -0.57 16.58
CA MET A 1 -6.36 -1.06 17.54
C MET A 1 -5.72 -2.27 16.90
N PHE A 2 -4.40 -2.36 16.85
CA PHE A 2 -3.68 -3.49 16.23
C PHE A 2 -3.99 -4.80 16.94
N ASP A 3 -4.14 -5.88 16.17
CA ASP A 3 -4.32 -7.22 16.75
C ASP A 3 -3.01 -7.73 17.40
N LYS A 4 -3.14 -8.77 18.20
CA LYS A 4 -2.01 -9.34 18.96
C LYS A 4 -0.91 -9.89 18.05
N GLU A 5 -1.28 -10.48 16.92
CA GLU A 5 -0.33 -11.04 15.95
C GLU A 5 0.51 -9.95 15.31
N LEU A 6 -0.11 -8.83 14.91
CA LEU A 6 0.57 -7.69 14.32
C LEU A 6 1.51 -7.01 15.32
N LEU A 7 1.06 -6.80 16.58
CA LEU A 7 1.90 -6.23 17.62
C LEU A 7 3.12 -7.12 17.91
N GLU A 8 2.94 -8.42 17.96
CA GLU A 8 4.04 -9.37 18.14
C GLU A 8 5.05 -9.31 16.97
N ASN A 9 4.55 -9.14 15.74
CA ASN A 9 5.43 -8.97 14.59
C ASN A 9 6.20 -7.64 14.66
N PHE A 10 5.57 -6.56 15.09
CA PHE A 10 6.24 -5.28 15.33
C PHE A 10 7.34 -5.41 16.40
N ARG A 11 7.05 -6.11 17.49
CA ARG A 11 8.04 -6.41 18.54
C ARG A 11 9.24 -7.18 17.99
N LYS A 12 9.01 -8.23 17.22
CA LYS A 12 10.08 -9.01 16.58
C LYS A 12 10.94 -8.17 15.66
N VAL A 13 10.32 -7.35 14.82
CA VAL A 13 11.05 -6.44 13.91
C VAL A 13 11.86 -5.43 14.70
N TYR A 14 11.25 -4.76 15.69
CA TYR A 14 11.98 -3.83 16.57
C TYR A 14 13.17 -4.51 17.23
N ASN A 15 12.95 -5.66 17.84
CA ASN A 15 13.96 -6.41 18.55
C ASN A 15 15.08 -6.95 17.65
N SER A 16 14.85 -7.13 16.37
CA SER A 16 15.92 -7.54 15.44
C SER A 16 16.94 -6.42 15.17
N GLU A 17 16.54 -5.16 15.31
CA GLU A 17 17.35 -4.00 14.91
C GLU A 17 17.86 -3.15 16.09
N HIS A 18 17.34 -3.36 17.31
CA HIS A 18 17.66 -2.54 18.49
C HIS A 18 18.18 -3.41 19.65
N GLU A 19 19.13 -2.88 20.43
CA GLU A 19 19.67 -3.58 21.60
C GLU A 19 18.72 -3.53 22.80
N ASP A 20 17.99 -2.42 22.97
CA ASP A 20 17.03 -2.18 24.03
C ASP A 20 15.69 -2.89 23.78
N LYS A 21 15.69 -4.23 23.87
CA LYS A 21 14.56 -5.11 23.51
C LYS A 21 13.26 -4.78 24.25
N ILE A 22 12.14 -5.06 23.60
CA ILE A 22 10.78 -5.10 24.19
C ILE A 22 10.53 -6.53 24.65
N LYS A 23 10.16 -6.74 25.92
CA LYS A 23 9.90 -8.05 26.51
C LYS A 23 8.51 -8.58 26.11
N ASP A 24 8.34 -9.90 26.23
CA ASP A 24 7.04 -10.57 25.92
C ASP A 24 5.92 -10.14 26.86
N SER A 25 6.24 -9.73 28.08
CA SER A 25 5.29 -9.26 29.10
C SER A 25 4.86 -7.83 28.95
N ASP A 26 5.51 -7.07 28.05
CA ASP A 26 5.30 -5.63 27.92
C ASP A 26 4.07 -5.32 27.04
N ASP A 27 3.45 -4.17 27.27
CA ASP A 27 2.55 -3.58 26.29
C ASP A 27 3.38 -3.06 25.11
N VAL A 28 3.41 -3.87 24.05
CA VAL A 28 4.24 -3.65 22.87
C VAL A 28 4.04 -2.27 22.27
N TRP A 29 2.77 -1.84 22.14
CA TRP A 29 2.48 -0.55 21.50
C TRP A 29 2.91 0.63 22.35
N SER A 30 2.70 0.58 23.66
CA SER A 30 3.16 1.61 24.60
C SER A 30 4.68 1.69 24.64
N GLU A 31 5.38 0.54 24.64
CA GLU A 31 6.83 0.49 24.58
C GLU A 31 7.39 1.04 23.26
N LEU A 32 6.79 0.71 22.12
CA LEU A 32 7.18 1.29 20.82
C LEU A 32 7.03 2.81 20.81
N LYS A 33 5.90 3.36 21.30
CA LYS A 33 5.71 4.81 21.44
C LYS A 33 6.79 5.44 22.32
N ARG A 34 7.10 4.84 23.45
CA ARG A 34 8.13 5.32 24.39
C ARG A 34 9.52 5.32 23.74
N LYS A 35 9.92 4.20 23.15
CA LYS A 35 11.25 4.00 22.55
C LYS A 35 11.44 4.82 21.27
N MET A 36 10.38 5.05 20.50
CA MET A 36 10.41 5.86 19.27
C MET A 36 10.14 7.34 19.50
N HIS A 37 9.92 7.80 20.74
CA HIS A 37 9.53 9.18 21.04
C HIS A 37 10.53 10.21 20.49
N SER A 38 11.83 9.94 20.52
CA SER A 38 12.85 10.85 19.97
C SER A 38 12.74 11.06 18.46
N LYS A 39 12.30 10.02 17.72
CA LYS A 39 12.13 10.03 16.27
C LYS A 39 10.72 10.46 15.86
N CYS A 40 9.72 10.10 16.66
CA CYS A 40 8.29 10.33 16.41
C CYS A 40 7.67 11.11 17.57
N LYS A 41 8.06 12.37 17.73
CA LYS A 41 7.71 13.24 18.87
C LYS A 41 6.21 13.33 19.17
N THR A 42 5.36 13.23 18.15
CA THR A 42 3.89 13.26 18.29
C THR A 42 3.28 11.90 18.63
N GLY A 43 4.08 10.82 18.67
CA GLY A 43 3.58 9.46 18.84
C GLY A 43 2.67 8.96 17.71
N ARG A 44 2.70 9.62 16.55
CA ARG A 44 1.85 9.28 15.41
C ARG A 44 2.19 7.89 14.89
N VAL A 45 1.14 7.09 14.67
CA VAL A 45 1.26 5.68 14.30
C VAL A 45 2.01 5.48 12.98
N GLU A 46 1.74 6.32 11.98
CA GLU A 46 2.41 6.25 10.68
C GLU A 46 3.91 6.49 10.78
N CYS A 47 4.36 7.36 11.66
CA CYS A 47 5.77 7.59 11.90
C CYS A 47 6.44 6.38 12.55
N ILE A 48 5.83 5.82 13.60
CA ILE A 48 6.36 4.66 14.33
C ILE A 48 6.50 3.47 13.39
N VAL A 49 5.45 3.16 12.62
CA VAL A 49 5.45 2.02 11.69
C VAL A 49 6.46 2.22 10.57
N ALA A 50 6.58 3.43 10.02
CA ALA A 50 7.61 3.72 9.02
C ALA A 50 9.04 3.53 9.55
N HIS A 51 9.25 3.74 10.85
CA HIS A 51 10.55 3.49 11.49
C HIS A 51 10.81 2.01 11.82
N LEU A 52 9.79 1.16 11.84
CA LEU A 52 9.96 -0.30 11.95
C LEU A 52 10.39 -0.94 10.63
N MET A 53 10.23 -0.25 9.51
CA MET A 53 10.58 -0.78 8.20
C MET A 53 12.09 -0.79 7.97
N ASN A 54 12.62 -1.85 7.38
CA ASN A 54 13.99 -1.86 6.85
C ASN A 54 14.00 -1.11 5.51
N LYS A 55 14.23 0.20 5.59
CA LYS A 55 14.09 1.14 4.47
C LYS A 55 14.98 0.74 3.29
N PRO A 56 14.48 0.65 2.07
CA PRO A 56 15.32 0.53 0.89
C PRO A 56 16.23 1.76 0.74
N LYS A 57 17.35 1.58 0.06
CA LYS A 57 18.22 2.72 -0.30
C LYS A 57 17.50 3.60 -1.31
N ALA A 58 17.58 4.91 -1.12
CA ALA A 58 17.15 5.87 -2.11
C ALA A 58 18.00 5.74 -3.39
N PRO A 59 17.42 5.94 -4.58
CA PRO A 59 18.20 6.06 -5.81
C PRO A 59 19.27 7.14 -5.70
N GLN A 60 20.44 6.90 -6.28
CA GLN A 60 21.54 7.88 -6.21
C GLN A 60 21.20 9.20 -6.92
N SER A 61 20.34 9.16 -7.94
CA SER A 61 19.82 10.33 -8.64
C SER A 61 19.10 11.34 -7.72
N TRP A 62 18.57 10.88 -6.58
CA TRP A 62 17.89 11.78 -5.61
C TRP A 62 18.83 12.76 -4.91
N MET A 63 20.14 12.53 -4.97
CA MET A 63 21.12 13.53 -4.49
C MET A 63 21.08 14.82 -5.35
N VAL A 64 20.69 14.69 -6.62
CA VAL A 64 20.56 15.83 -7.56
C VAL A 64 19.09 16.23 -7.70
N ASN A 65 18.18 15.26 -7.74
CA ASN A 65 16.75 15.49 -7.88
C ASN A 65 15.98 14.76 -6.73
N PRO A 66 15.85 15.37 -5.55
CA PRO A 66 15.26 14.73 -4.37
C PRO A 66 13.75 14.45 -4.49
N THR A 67 13.08 15.03 -5.47
CA THR A 67 11.65 14.82 -5.75
C THR A 67 11.42 14.02 -7.03
N GLU A 68 12.42 13.34 -7.55
CA GLU A 68 12.30 12.48 -8.73
C GLU A 68 11.15 11.48 -8.60
N TRP A 69 10.52 11.17 -9.72
CA TRP A 69 9.47 10.15 -9.78
C TRP A 69 9.95 8.81 -9.26
N LEU A 70 9.08 8.09 -8.55
CA LEU A 70 9.37 6.71 -8.17
C LEU A 70 9.27 5.80 -9.39
N SER A 71 10.26 4.94 -9.54
CA SER A 71 10.16 3.79 -10.44
C SER A 71 9.29 2.69 -9.83
N SER A 72 8.86 1.72 -10.63
CA SER A 72 8.20 0.51 -10.15
C SER A 72 9.05 -0.24 -9.11
N ILE A 73 10.37 -0.27 -9.30
CA ILE A 73 11.31 -0.91 -8.38
C ILE A 73 11.31 -0.21 -7.01
N ASP A 74 11.26 1.12 -6.97
CA ASP A 74 11.20 1.88 -5.72
C ASP A 74 9.93 1.56 -4.96
N ILE A 75 8.78 1.58 -5.64
CA ILE A 75 7.48 1.24 -5.07
C ILE A 75 7.49 -0.20 -4.52
N GLU A 76 7.91 -1.17 -5.33
CA GLU A 76 7.98 -2.57 -4.93
C GLU A 76 8.88 -2.82 -3.72
N ASN A 77 10.00 -2.10 -3.64
CA ASN A 77 10.93 -2.25 -2.52
C ASN A 77 10.33 -1.76 -1.19
N VAL A 78 9.51 -0.71 -1.22
CA VAL A 78 8.75 -0.27 -0.05
C VAL A 78 7.63 -1.26 0.28
N GLU A 79 6.87 -1.70 -0.71
CA GLU A 79 5.76 -2.65 -0.55
C GLU A 79 6.23 -4.00 0.03
N LYS A 80 7.43 -4.46 -0.33
CA LYS A 80 8.06 -5.64 0.30
C LYS A 80 8.25 -5.45 1.82
N GLN A 81 8.48 -4.22 2.29
CA GLN A 81 8.58 -3.95 3.72
C GLN A 81 7.19 -3.97 4.38
N TYR A 82 6.15 -3.44 3.72
CA TYR A 82 4.77 -3.57 4.22
C TYR A 82 4.37 -5.05 4.36
N MET A 83 4.65 -5.90 3.36
CA MET A 83 4.38 -7.34 3.45
C MET A 83 5.15 -8.05 4.59
N LYS A 84 6.33 -7.55 4.98
CA LYS A 84 7.06 -8.09 6.14
C LYS A 84 6.40 -7.72 7.46
N LEU A 85 5.84 -6.50 7.57
CA LEU A 85 5.16 -6.03 8.75
C LEU A 85 3.74 -6.57 8.87
N PHE A 86 2.98 -6.54 7.79
CA PHE A 86 1.56 -6.89 7.73
C PHE A 86 1.38 -8.26 7.07
N LYS A 87 1.32 -9.34 7.84
CA LYS A 87 1.32 -10.72 7.33
C LYS A 87 0.09 -11.09 6.52
N LYS A 88 -1.05 -10.43 6.77
CA LYS A 88 -2.30 -10.60 6.00
C LYS A 88 -2.32 -9.79 4.71
N TYR A 89 -1.31 -8.96 4.47
CA TYR A 89 -1.21 -8.09 3.30
C TYR A 89 -0.39 -8.72 2.18
N LYS A 90 -0.89 -8.59 0.94
CA LYS A 90 -0.20 -8.99 -0.28
C LYS A 90 -0.16 -7.83 -1.26
N PHE A 91 1.03 -7.42 -1.68
CA PHE A 91 1.21 -6.52 -2.81
C PHE A 91 1.18 -7.31 -4.12
N LEU A 92 0.37 -6.86 -5.08
CA LEU A 92 0.13 -7.52 -6.37
C LEU A 92 0.94 -6.90 -7.52
N GLY A 93 1.93 -6.07 -7.18
CA GLY A 93 2.89 -5.50 -8.13
C GLY A 93 2.50 -4.14 -8.67
N CYS A 94 3.46 -3.55 -9.41
CA CYS A 94 3.25 -2.38 -10.26
C CYS A 94 2.89 -2.85 -11.67
N ASN A 95 1.81 -2.32 -12.23
CA ASN A 95 1.27 -2.80 -13.50
C ASN A 95 0.93 -1.64 -14.43
N PRO A 96 1.06 -1.80 -15.76
CA PRO A 96 0.59 -0.82 -16.72
C PRO A 96 -0.94 -0.85 -16.82
N ILE A 97 -1.56 0.22 -17.37
CA ILE A 97 -3.01 0.29 -17.52
C ILE A 97 -3.57 -0.82 -18.41
N ASP A 98 -2.83 -1.21 -19.44
CA ASP A 98 -3.21 -2.26 -20.38
C ASP A 98 -2.80 -3.67 -19.93
N PHE A 99 -2.77 -3.91 -18.61
CA PHE A 99 -2.39 -5.20 -18.00
C PHE A 99 -3.20 -6.39 -18.54
N ASP A 100 -4.42 -6.17 -19.00
CA ASP A 100 -5.34 -7.17 -19.53
C ASP A 100 -5.31 -7.30 -21.05
N LEU A 101 -4.42 -6.57 -21.73
CA LEU A 101 -4.19 -6.69 -23.18
C LEU A 101 -3.87 -8.13 -23.53
N LYS A 102 -4.64 -8.70 -24.48
CA LYS A 102 -4.47 -10.09 -24.88
C LYS A 102 -3.56 -10.20 -26.10
N SER A 103 -2.61 -11.11 -26.03
CA SER A 103 -1.82 -11.56 -27.17
C SER A 103 -2.67 -12.34 -28.17
N LYS A 104 -2.12 -12.63 -29.34
CA LYS A 104 -2.76 -13.50 -30.37
C LYS A 104 -3.12 -14.89 -29.82
N SER A 105 -2.40 -15.38 -28.82
CA SER A 105 -2.67 -16.66 -28.13
C SER A 105 -3.69 -16.56 -27.00
N GLY A 106 -4.31 -15.40 -26.77
CA GLY A 106 -5.28 -15.16 -25.74
C GLY A 106 -4.71 -14.92 -24.32
N LYS A 107 -3.37 -14.95 -24.15
CA LYS A 107 -2.74 -14.64 -22.86
C LYS A 107 -2.75 -13.14 -22.60
N CYS A 108 -3.10 -12.75 -21.38
CA CYS A 108 -2.96 -11.37 -20.94
C CYS A 108 -1.49 -10.97 -20.81
N LEU A 109 -1.22 -9.67 -20.99
CA LEU A 109 0.09 -9.06 -20.75
C LEU A 109 0.57 -9.34 -19.31
N VAL A 110 -0.27 -9.06 -18.33
CA VAL A 110 -0.03 -9.42 -16.93
C VAL A 110 -0.92 -10.62 -16.59
N ASN A 111 -0.51 -11.80 -17.04
CA ASN A 111 -1.30 -13.02 -16.93
C ASN A 111 -1.71 -13.34 -15.49
N PHE A 112 -0.85 -13.03 -14.52
CA PHE A 112 -1.14 -13.20 -13.09
C PHE A 112 -2.43 -12.45 -12.69
N LEU A 113 -2.56 -11.16 -13.04
CA LEU A 113 -3.76 -10.36 -12.68
C LEU A 113 -5.03 -10.84 -13.37
N CYS A 114 -4.93 -11.27 -14.62
CA CYS A 114 -6.08 -11.79 -15.36
C CYS A 114 -6.60 -13.10 -14.79
N SER A 115 -5.71 -13.97 -14.34
CA SER A 115 -6.05 -15.29 -13.79
C SER A 115 -6.21 -15.32 -12.27
N LEU A 116 -5.91 -14.22 -11.59
CA LEU A 116 -5.97 -14.12 -10.13
C LEU A 116 -7.36 -14.48 -9.61
N LYS A 117 -7.39 -15.39 -8.64
CA LYS A 117 -8.57 -15.73 -7.85
C LYS A 117 -8.37 -15.27 -6.41
N ILE A 118 -9.31 -14.48 -5.91
CA ILE A 118 -9.26 -13.96 -4.53
C ILE A 118 -9.31 -15.11 -3.52
N LYS A 119 -10.09 -16.15 -3.80
CA LYS A 119 -10.14 -17.35 -2.96
C LYS A 119 -8.78 -18.02 -2.76
N ASP A 120 -7.90 -17.96 -3.76
CA ASP A 120 -6.57 -18.57 -3.67
C ASP A 120 -5.64 -17.74 -2.75
N LEU A 121 -5.81 -16.42 -2.75
CA LEU A 121 -5.11 -15.54 -1.81
C LEU A 121 -5.60 -15.74 -0.38
N ILE A 122 -6.91 -15.87 -0.19
CA ILE A 122 -7.51 -16.17 1.12
C ILE A 122 -6.98 -17.50 1.66
N SER A 123 -6.89 -18.53 0.82
CA SER A 123 -6.35 -19.84 1.24
C SER A 123 -4.89 -19.78 1.68
N GLN A 124 -4.14 -18.79 1.23
CA GLN A 124 -2.77 -18.50 1.65
C GLN A 124 -2.69 -17.57 2.89
N GLY A 125 -3.83 -17.15 3.44
CA GLY A 125 -3.90 -16.29 4.63
C GLY A 125 -3.84 -14.78 4.34
N PHE A 126 -3.94 -14.38 3.07
CA PHE A 126 -3.98 -12.98 2.70
C PHE A 126 -5.41 -12.48 2.62
N TYR A 127 -5.68 -11.32 3.22
CA TYR A 127 -7.00 -10.68 3.29
C TYR A 127 -6.96 -9.20 2.92
N GLN A 128 -5.78 -8.65 2.72
CA GLN A 128 -5.55 -7.26 2.32
C GLN A 128 -4.66 -7.27 1.08
N TYR A 129 -5.06 -6.54 0.02
CA TYR A 129 -4.32 -6.53 -1.25
C TYR A 129 -4.08 -5.11 -1.71
N GLY A 130 -2.82 -4.78 -1.98
CA GLY A 130 -2.43 -3.54 -2.63
C GLY A 130 -1.96 -3.78 -4.05
N ILE A 131 -2.24 -2.85 -4.93
CA ILE A 131 -1.74 -2.87 -6.30
C ILE A 131 -1.55 -1.43 -6.77
N VAL A 132 -0.48 -1.17 -7.51
CA VAL A 132 -0.19 0.15 -8.08
C VAL A 132 -0.20 0.03 -9.60
N PHE A 133 -0.83 0.99 -10.26
CA PHE A 133 -0.91 1.04 -11.71
C PHE A 133 -0.26 2.32 -12.25
N ASN A 134 0.34 2.21 -13.43
CA ASN A 134 0.69 3.36 -14.26
C ASN A 134 -0.41 3.62 -15.27
N THR A 135 -0.78 4.87 -15.50
CA THR A 135 -1.76 5.25 -16.53
C THR A 135 -1.25 5.02 -17.95
N ASP A 136 0.05 4.82 -18.11
CA ASP A 136 0.65 4.52 -19.40
C ASP A 136 0.61 3.03 -19.72
N LYS A 137 0.73 2.70 -21.01
CA LYS A 137 0.80 1.32 -21.49
C LYS A 137 2.16 0.71 -21.18
N HIS A 138 2.25 -0.62 -21.34
CA HIS A 138 3.46 -1.40 -21.03
C HIS A 138 4.70 -1.00 -21.84
N ASP A 139 4.52 -0.40 -23.01
CA ASP A 139 5.59 0.06 -23.92
C ASP A 139 5.84 1.57 -23.83
N GLY A 140 5.13 2.28 -22.95
CA GLY A 140 5.29 3.71 -22.70
C GLY A 140 6.32 4.03 -21.61
N PRO A 141 6.77 5.31 -21.56
CA PRO A 141 7.78 5.76 -20.58
C PRO A 141 7.25 5.85 -19.14
N GLY A 142 5.95 5.72 -18.94
CA GLY A 142 5.26 5.98 -17.69
C GLY A 142 4.83 7.44 -17.53
N GLN A 143 3.63 7.67 -16.98
CA GLN A 143 3.05 9.00 -16.86
C GLN A 143 2.59 9.32 -15.44
N HIS A 144 1.78 8.43 -14.84
CA HIS A 144 1.16 8.69 -13.54
C HIS A 144 0.89 7.40 -12.78
N TRP A 145 1.17 7.41 -11.47
CA TRP A 145 0.88 6.29 -10.57
C TRP A 145 -0.42 6.53 -9.81
N PHE A 146 -1.24 5.48 -9.72
CA PHE A 146 -2.42 5.41 -8.88
C PHE A 146 -2.52 4.02 -8.22
N ALA A 147 -3.37 3.86 -7.23
CA ALA A 147 -3.40 2.66 -6.41
C ALA A 147 -4.81 2.07 -6.25
N LEU A 148 -4.87 0.76 -6.05
CA LEU A 148 -6.03 0.04 -5.53
C LEU A 148 -5.66 -0.62 -4.20
N TYR A 149 -6.62 -0.64 -3.29
CA TYR A 149 -6.51 -1.41 -2.06
C TYR A 149 -7.81 -2.19 -1.82
N CYS A 150 -7.67 -3.48 -1.51
CA CYS A 150 -8.77 -4.35 -1.15
C CYS A 150 -8.58 -4.83 0.28
N ASP A 151 -9.62 -4.69 1.10
CA ASP A 151 -9.64 -5.18 2.47
C ASP A 151 -10.88 -6.06 2.69
N ILE A 152 -10.63 -7.34 2.92
CA ILE A 152 -11.66 -8.36 3.15
C ILE A 152 -11.38 -9.16 4.43
N ARG A 153 -10.75 -8.53 5.41
CA ARG A 153 -10.48 -9.17 6.69
C ARG A 153 -11.78 -9.64 7.36
N PRO A 154 -11.81 -10.85 7.92
CA PRO A 154 -13.03 -11.45 8.49
C PRO A 154 -13.66 -10.66 9.64
N GLU A 155 -12.87 -9.85 10.35
CA GLU A 155 -13.31 -8.99 11.45
C GLU A 155 -14.09 -7.73 11.01
N LEU A 156 -14.11 -7.42 9.72
CA LEU A 156 -14.83 -6.27 9.18
C LEU A 156 -16.33 -6.57 9.02
N GLU A 157 -17.17 -5.54 9.12
CA GLU A 157 -18.60 -5.65 8.86
C GLU A 157 -18.89 -5.94 7.38
N TYR A 158 -18.07 -5.39 6.48
CA TYR A 158 -18.11 -5.59 5.02
C TYR A 158 -16.73 -5.37 4.41
N GLY A 159 -16.47 -6.01 3.28
CA GLY A 159 -15.24 -5.81 2.55
C GLY A 159 -15.29 -4.57 1.65
N ARG A 160 -14.12 -4.05 1.29
CA ARG A 160 -14.00 -2.84 0.46
C ARG A 160 -12.89 -2.97 -0.57
N VAL A 161 -13.13 -2.46 -1.77
CA VAL A 161 -12.10 -2.15 -2.76
C VAL A 161 -12.10 -0.66 -2.99
N THR A 162 -10.99 0.01 -2.68
CA THR A 162 -10.84 1.46 -2.83
C THR A 162 -9.84 1.77 -3.94
N TYR A 163 -10.28 2.56 -4.90
CA TYR A 163 -9.42 3.20 -5.89
C TYR A 163 -8.91 4.53 -5.35
N PHE A 164 -7.63 4.81 -5.52
CA PHE A 164 -7.02 6.05 -5.10
C PHE A 164 -6.18 6.65 -6.23
N ASP A 165 -6.49 7.88 -6.59
CA ASP A 165 -5.71 8.73 -7.49
C ASP A 165 -5.44 10.06 -6.79
N SER A 166 -4.18 10.49 -6.72
CA SER A 166 -3.76 11.71 -6.03
C SER A 166 -4.35 13.00 -6.63
N TYR A 167 -4.72 12.97 -7.91
CA TYR A 167 -5.46 14.05 -8.59
C TYR A 167 -6.99 13.94 -8.46
N ALA A 168 -7.49 12.86 -7.81
CA ALA A 168 -8.91 12.50 -7.71
C ALA A 168 -9.57 12.18 -9.08
N ASN A 169 -8.79 11.74 -10.06
CA ASN A 169 -9.33 11.25 -11.32
C ASN A 169 -10.24 10.04 -11.09
N LYS A 170 -11.16 9.82 -12.01
CA LYS A 170 -12.00 8.60 -12.00
C LYS A 170 -11.18 7.41 -12.52
N PRO A 171 -11.45 6.19 -12.05
CA PRO A 171 -10.77 5.00 -12.55
C PRO A 171 -11.05 4.80 -14.04
N GLU A 172 -10.03 4.36 -14.77
CA GLU A 172 -10.10 3.95 -16.16
C GLU A 172 -11.01 2.72 -16.34
N SER A 173 -11.39 2.41 -17.59
CA SER A 173 -12.29 1.30 -17.91
C SER A 173 -11.75 -0.05 -17.43
N GLU A 174 -10.48 -0.30 -17.64
CA GLU A 174 -9.76 -1.52 -17.26
C GLU A 174 -9.81 -1.75 -15.74
N ILE A 175 -9.64 -0.68 -14.98
CA ILE A 175 -9.71 -0.70 -13.52
C ILE A 175 -11.14 -0.94 -13.03
N LYS A 176 -12.14 -0.32 -13.66
CA LYS A 176 -13.56 -0.58 -13.32
C LYS A 176 -13.92 -2.04 -13.55
N VAL A 177 -13.43 -2.63 -14.64
CA VAL A 177 -13.63 -4.05 -14.94
C VAL A 177 -12.97 -4.94 -13.89
N LEU A 178 -11.73 -4.63 -13.50
CA LEU A 178 -11.00 -5.35 -12.45
C LEU A 178 -11.73 -5.27 -11.10
N MET A 179 -12.12 -4.07 -10.67
CA MET A 179 -12.87 -3.86 -9.42
C MET A 179 -14.21 -4.62 -9.43
N SER A 180 -14.95 -4.58 -10.54
CA SER A 180 -16.21 -5.29 -10.69
C SER A 180 -16.04 -6.81 -10.65
N ARG A 181 -14.99 -7.33 -11.27
CA ARG A 181 -14.62 -8.76 -11.22
C ARG A 181 -14.34 -9.20 -9.79
N TRP A 182 -13.51 -8.45 -9.05
CA TRP A 182 -13.22 -8.73 -7.65
C TRP A 182 -14.48 -8.67 -6.78
N LYS A 183 -15.33 -7.66 -7.01
CA LYS A 183 -16.60 -7.57 -6.30
C LYS A 183 -17.46 -8.82 -6.52
N THR A 184 -17.65 -9.23 -7.76
CA THR A 184 -18.45 -10.41 -8.10
C THR A 184 -17.90 -11.67 -7.44
N GLU A 185 -16.58 -11.86 -7.48
CA GLU A 185 -15.93 -13.02 -6.85
C GLU A 185 -16.09 -12.99 -5.33
N ILE A 186 -15.77 -11.86 -4.67
CA ILE A 186 -15.84 -11.74 -3.22
C ILE A 186 -17.27 -11.89 -2.71
N ASP A 187 -18.23 -11.26 -3.37
CA ASP A 187 -19.65 -11.41 -3.00
C ASP A 187 -20.11 -12.87 -3.12
N SER A 188 -19.63 -13.61 -4.13
CA SER A 188 -19.95 -15.04 -4.29
C SER A 188 -19.36 -15.93 -3.19
N LEU A 189 -18.33 -15.49 -2.49
CA LEU A 189 -17.73 -16.22 -1.36
C LEU A 189 -18.54 -16.09 -0.07
N ASN A 190 -19.53 -15.22 -0.02
CA ASN A 190 -20.39 -14.97 1.15
C ASN A 190 -19.60 -14.70 2.46
N LEU A 191 -18.49 -13.96 2.36
CA LEU A 191 -17.63 -13.64 3.50
C LEU A 191 -18.30 -12.66 4.48
N PHE A 192 -19.20 -11.82 3.97
CA PHE A 192 -19.84 -10.73 4.70
C PHE A 192 -21.36 -10.77 4.56
N LYS A 193 -22.05 -10.16 5.53
CA LYS A 193 -23.52 -9.97 5.46
C LYS A 193 -23.93 -8.89 4.46
N LYS A 194 -23.04 -7.95 4.17
CA LYS A 194 -23.24 -6.88 3.20
C LYS A 194 -22.39 -7.10 1.95
N PRO A 195 -22.84 -6.70 0.77
CA PRO A 195 -22.04 -6.77 -0.45
C PRO A 195 -20.74 -5.94 -0.31
N LEU A 196 -19.69 -6.36 -1.03
CA LEU A 196 -18.44 -5.62 -1.13
C LEU A 196 -18.69 -4.18 -1.61
N GLU A 197 -18.11 -3.21 -0.91
CA GLU A 197 -18.15 -1.81 -1.31
C GLU A 197 -17.04 -1.51 -2.33
N LEU A 198 -17.41 -0.81 -3.41
CA LEU A 198 -16.46 -0.19 -4.33
C LEU A 198 -16.42 1.31 -4.04
N SER A 199 -15.27 1.84 -3.72
CA SER A 199 -15.08 3.25 -3.39
C SER A 199 -13.92 3.88 -4.14
N ARG A 200 -13.85 5.22 -4.12
CA ARG A 200 -12.72 6.01 -4.61
C ARG A 200 -12.55 7.26 -3.78
N ASN A 201 -11.33 7.81 -3.75
CA ASN A 201 -11.16 9.16 -3.21
C ASN A 201 -11.80 10.20 -4.13
N THR A 202 -12.27 11.27 -3.51
CA THR A 202 -12.82 12.46 -4.21
C THR A 202 -12.03 13.73 -3.90
N THR A 203 -11.17 13.67 -2.89
CA THR A 203 -10.28 14.76 -2.51
C THR A 203 -9.04 14.74 -3.39
N LYS A 204 -8.77 15.85 -4.09
CA LYS A 204 -7.51 16.06 -4.80
C LYS A 204 -6.42 16.42 -3.80
N HIS A 205 -5.40 15.58 -3.70
CA HIS A 205 -4.26 15.76 -2.80
C HIS A 205 -3.09 16.45 -3.51
N GLN A 206 -2.71 15.92 -4.68
CA GLN A 206 -1.53 16.34 -5.44
C GLN A 206 -1.78 17.58 -6.29
N PHE A 207 -0.84 18.52 -6.23
CA PHE A 207 -0.83 19.75 -7.05
C PHE A 207 0.50 19.93 -7.78
N LYS A 208 1.54 19.19 -7.42
CA LYS A 208 2.83 19.09 -8.12
C LYS A 208 2.88 17.86 -9.02
N ASP A 209 3.98 17.62 -9.70
CA ASP A 209 4.04 16.66 -10.80
C ASP A 209 4.75 15.34 -10.43
N SER A 210 5.49 15.27 -9.31
CA SER A 210 6.41 14.15 -9.03
C SER A 210 5.99 13.22 -7.89
N GLU A 211 4.91 13.54 -7.15
CA GLU A 211 4.57 12.87 -5.90
C GLU A 211 3.58 11.70 -6.05
N CYS A 212 3.05 11.41 -7.25
CA CYS A 212 2.00 10.39 -7.45
C CYS A 212 2.36 9.00 -6.89
N GLY A 213 3.60 8.54 -7.12
CA GLY A 213 4.08 7.28 -6.55
C GLY A 213 4.17 7.31 -5.02
N MET A 214 4.56 8.46 -4.45
CA MET A 214 4.56 8.65 -3.00
C MET A 214 3.16 8.65 -2.41
N TYR A 215 2.18 9.27 -3.08
CA TYR A 215 0.78 9.23 -2.67
C TYR A 215 0.22 7.81 -2.74
N SER A 216 0.59 7.01 -3.74
CA SER A 216 0.17 5.62 -3.86
C SER A 216 0.70 4.78 -2.68
N LEU A 217 1.98 4.95 -2.32
CA LEU A 217 2.56 4.30 -1.14
C LEU A 217 1.95 4.79 0.18
N TYR A 218 1.70 6.10 0.30
CA TYR A 218 1.07 6.68 1.49
C TYR A 218 -0.38 6.20 1.65
N PHE A 219 -1.11 6.07 0.56
CA PHE A 219 -2.46 5.50 0.57
C PHE A 219 -2.45 4.06 1.10
N HIS A 220 -1.58 3.18 0.59
CA HIS A 220 -1.44 1.82 1.13
C HIS A 220 -1.04 1.82 2.60
N HIS A 221 -0.11 2.70 2.98
CA HIS A 221 0.30 2.86 4.38
C HIS A 221 -0.88 3.26 5.28
N CYS A 222 -1.68 4.22 4.86
CA CYS A 222 -2.88 4.65 5.59
C CYS A 222 -3.93 3.54 5.66
N CYS A 223 -4.19 2.82 4.57
CA CYS A 223 -5.11 1.69 4.55
C CYS A 223 -4.68 0.58 5.53
N LEU A 224 -3.39 0.23 5.55
CA LEU A 224 -2.83 -0.78 6.46
C LEU A 224 -2.92 -0.36 7.94
N LEU A 225 -2.90 0.93 8.21
CA LEU A 225 -2.98 1.51 9.56
C LEU A 225 -4.38 2.00 9.94
N GLU A 226 -5.37 1.83 9.04
CA GLU A 226 -6.75 2.30 9.23
C GLU A 226 -6.84 3.83 9.46
N ILE A 227 -5.96 4.60 8.81
CA ILE A 227 -5.93 6.06 8.86
C ILE A 227 -6.76 6.61 7.70
N PRO A 228 -7.80 7.43 7.95
CA PRO A 228 -8.57 8.03 6.88
C PRO A 228 -7.75 9.05 6.08
N MET A 229 -8.06 9.17 4.79
CA MET A 229 -7.47 10.16 3.88
C MET A 229 -8.56 11.08 3.28
N ASP A 230 -9.50 11.51 4.11
CA ASP A 230 -10.64 12.34 3.68
C ASP A 230 -10.22 13.80 3.48
N GLU A 231 -9.24 14.27 4.25
CA GLU A 231 -8.69 15.61 4.15
C GLU A 231 -7.47 15.65 3.22
N ARG A 232 -7.26 16.80 2.58
CA ARG A 232 -6.12 17.00 1.70
C ARG A 232 -4.80 16.86 2.46
N ILE A 233 -3.91 16.01 1.93
CA ILE A 233 -2.54 15.87 2.39
C ILE A 233 -1.64 16.62 1.38
N PRO A 234 -0.89 17.66 1.81
CA PRO A 234 -0.06 18.44 0.92
C PRO A 234 1.15 17.69 0.36
N ASP A 235 1.63 18.09 -0.83
CA ASP A 235 2.81 17.51 -1.48
C ASP A 235 4.07 17.56 -0.60
N GLU A 236 4.21 18.59 0.23
CA GLU A 236 5.32 18.72 1.19
C GLU A 236 5.33 17.61 2.26
N VAL A 237 4.16 17.08 2.61
CA VAL A 237 4.04 15.93 3.51
C VAL A 237 4.57 14.68 2.82
N MET A 238 4.27 14.49 1.53
CA MET A 238 4.78 13.38 0.73
C MET A 238 6.30 13.41 0.64
N ASN A 239 6.91 14.59 0.45
CA ASN A 239 8.36 14.75 0.41
C ASN A 239 9.03 14.42 1.75
N LYS A 240 8.38 14.74 2.89
CA LYS A 240 8.84 14.30 4.21
C LYS A 240 8.65 12.79 4.40
N PHE A 241 7.54 12.25 3.95
CA PHE A 241 7.25 10.83 4.03
C PHE A 241 8.22 10.00 3.18
N ARG A 242 8.70 10.52 2.06
CA ARG A 242 9.78 9.93 1.25
C ARG A 242 11.03 9.65 2.09
N GLN A 243 11.43 10.58 2.94
CA GLN A 243 12.58 10.41 3.85
C GLN A 243 12.31 9.38 4.96
N LEU A 244 11.05 9.14 5.29
CA LEU A 244 10.68 8.06 6.22
C LEU A 244 10.70 6.68 5.56
N LEU A 245 10.44 6.57 4.26
CA LEU A 245 10.38 5.29 3.55
C LEU A 245 11.71 4.83 2.97
N PHE A 246 12.64 5.74 2.69
CA PHE A 246 13.92 5.44 2.05
C PHE A 246 15.11 5.89 2.92
N LYS A 247 16.23 5.17 2.79
CA LYS A 247 17.53 5.60 3.34
C LYS A 247 18.17 6.55 2.32
N VAL A 248 18.23 7.83 2.64
CA VAL A 248 19.04 8.82 1.90
C VAL A 248 20.46 8.71 2.45
N ASN A 249 21.44 8.44 1.57
CA ASN A 249 22.86 8.36 1.96
C ASN A 249 23.42 9.72 2.33
#